data_00393e20a5ab9bd62b89e80951437b0d
#
_entry.id   00393e20a5ab9bd62b89e80951437b0d
#
_cell.length_a   1.000
_cell.length_b   1.000
_cell.length_c   1.000
_cell.angle_alpha   90.00
_cell.angle_beta   90.00
_cell.angle_gamma   90.00
#
_symmetry.space_group_name_H-M   'P 1'
#
loop_
_entity.id
_entity.type
_entity.pdbx_description
1 polymer ?
#
loop_
_entity_poly.entity_id
_entity_poly.type
_entity_poly.pdbx_seq_one_letter_code
_entity_poly.pdbx_strand_id
1 'polypeptide(L)'
;MEGFNISEIVTVSLTLFAVIDILGSIPLLINIKRKMGGISSLTATVVSGALMILFFLAGNDILRFMGLDVSSFAIAGSIIIFILGLEMILGIEFFKPDGGSAKTGSIVPIAFPMIAGSGTLTTILSLKASYHYYNVLIGILVNLVIIFIAIRSLSLLEKLLGPAGILVIRKFFGVILIAIAVKIFKENALAT
;
A
#
# COMPACT_ATOMS: atom_id res chain seq x y z
N MET A 1 -27.40 18.67 -0.73
CA MET A 1 -26.74 17.37 -0.42
C MET A 1 -26.19 16.74 -1.70
N GLU A 2 -25.59 17.53 -2.58
CA GLU A 2 -25.18 17.13 -3.94
C GLU A 2 -23.73 16.64 -4.04
N GLY A 3 -23.24 15.91 -3.11
CA GLY A 3 -21.86 15.41 -3.16
C GLY A 3 -21.65 14.00 -2.64
N PHE A 4 -22.65 13.45 -1.98
CA PHE A 4 -22.53 12.13 -1.37
C PHE A 4 -23.13 11.06 -2.31
N ASN A 5 -22.26 10.22 -2.88
CA ASN A 5 -22.66 9.12 -3.75
C ASN A 5 -22.09 7.80 -3.23
N ILE A 6 -22.95 6.94 -2.71
CA ILE A 6 -22.55 5.65 -2.14
C ILE A 6 -21.85 4.78 -3.18
N SER A 7 -22.30 4.79 -4.44
CA SER A 7 -21.66 4.02 -5.51
C SER A 7 -20.22 4.49 -5.76
N GLU A 8 -19.98 5.80 -5.76
CA GLU A 8 -18.62 6.35 -5.87
C GLU A 8 -17.76 5.98 -4.67
N ILE A 9 -18.27 6.08 -3.44
CA ILE A 9 -17.55 5.72 -2.22
C ILE A 9 -17.14 4.25 -2.27
N VAL A 10 -18.04 3.36 -2.67
CA VAL A 10 -17.76 1.92 -2.81
C VAL A 10 -16.68 1.70 -3.89
N THR A 11 -16.83 2.32 -5.06
CA THR A 11 -15.87 2.20 -6.16
C THR A 11 -14.48 2.68 -5.74
N VAL A 12 -14.39 3.86 -5.13
CA VAL A 12 -13.13 4.42 -4.62
C VAL A 12 -12.50 3.51 -3.56
N SER A 13 -13.33 3.05 -2.60
CA SER A 13 -12.86 2.17 -1.52
C SER A 13 -12.32 0.85 -2.06
N LEU A 14 -13.02 0.21 -2.99
CA LEU A 14 -12.59 -1.04 -3.60
C LEU A 14 -11.34 -0.87 -4.47
N THR A 15 -11.25 0.23 -5.22
CA THR A 15 -10.08 0.54 -6.04
C THR A 15 -8.84 0.73 -5.16
N LEU A 16 -8.94 1.53 -4.11
CA LEU A 16 -7.84 1.72 -3.16
C LEU A 16 -7.49 0.42 -2.43
N PHE A 17 -8.49 -0.34 -1.99
CA PHE A 17 -8.27 -1.64 -1.34
C PHE A 17 -7.47 -2.60 -2.23
N ALA A 18 -7.81 -2.68 -3.51
CA ALA A 18 -7.11 -3.53 -4.47
C ALA A 18 -5.66 -3.07 -4.71
N VAL A 19 -5.42 -1.76 -4.79
CA VAL A 19 -4.08 -1.21 -5.05
C VAL A 19 -3.18 -1.27 -3.80
N ILE A 20 -3.73 -1.03 -2.62
CA ILE A 20 -3.01 -1.15 -1.35
C ILE A 20 -2.60 -2.60 -1.09
N ASP A 21 -3.46 -3.54 -1.53
CA ASP A 21 -3.24 -5.00 -1.40
C ASP A 21 -2.80 -5.43 0.00
N ILE A 22 -3.50 -4.94 1.02
CA ILE A 22 -3.16 -5.24 2.42
C ILE A 22 -3.23 -6.74 2.71
N LEU A 23 -4.15 -7.48 2.05
CA LEU A 23 -4.28 -8.93 2.24
C LEU A 23 -3.08 -9.68 1.65
N GLY A 24 -2.63 -9.29 0.46
CA GLY A 24 -1.42 -9.85 -0.15
C GLY A 24 -0.15 -9.53 0.63
N SER A 25 -0.16 -8.41 1.34
CA SER A 25 0.95 -7.98 2.19
C SER A 25 1.02 -8.71 3.54
N ILE A 26 -0.01 -9.46 3.95
CA ILE A 26 -0.05 -10.17 5.25
C ILE A 26 1.20 -11.01 5.53
N PRO A 27 1.68 -11.87 4.60
CA PRO A 27 2.87 -12.68 4.85
C PRO A 27 4.13 -11.85 5.10
N LEU A 28 4.27 -10.74 4.37
CA LEU A 28 5.39 -9.81 4.54
C LEU A 28 5.29 -9.11 5.90
N LEU A 29 4.10 -8.66 6.28
CA LEU A 29 3.84 -8.03 7.58
C LEU A 29 4.15 -8.99 8.74
N ILE A 30 3.78 -10.27 8.64
CA ILE A 30 4.11 -11.30 9.64
C ILE A 30 5.63 -11.46 9.75
N ASN A 31 6.35 -11.49 8.63
CA ASN A 31 7.81 -11.61 8.62
C ASN A 31 8.47 -10.41 9.32
N ILE A 32 8.07 -9.19 8.95
CA ILE A 32 8.56 -7.95 9.58
C ILE A 32 8.25 -7.95 11.08
N LYS A 33 7.03 -8.32 11.47
CA LYS A 33 6.61 -8.43 12.87
C LYS A 33 7.51 -9.37 13.68
N ARG A 34 7.83 -10.54 13.14
CA ARG A 34 8.71 -11.52 13.80
C ARG A 34 10.12 -10.95 14.00
N LYS A 35 10.67 -10.27 12.99
CA LYS A 35 12.03 -9.71 13.05
C LYS A 35 12.17 -8.53 13.99
N MET A 36 11.17 -7.68 14.03
CA MET A 36 11.20 -6.43 14.81
C MET A 36 10.58 -6.58 16.21
N GLY A 37 10.16 -7.81 16.58
CA GLY A 37 9.49 -8.04 17.87
C GLY A 37 8.09 -7.44 17.97
N GLY A 38 7.55 -6.88 16.89
CA GLY A 38 6.20 -6.31 16.86
C GLY A 38 6.00 -5.30 15.72
N ILE A 39 4.74 -4.92 15.50
CA ILE A 39 4.33 -3.82 14.61
C ILE A 39 3.31 -2.98 15.37
N SER A 40 3.51 -1.67 15.37
CA SER A 40 2.50 -0.74 15.87
C SER A 40 1.46 -0.48 14.78
N SER A 41 0.29 -1.13 14.90
CA SER A 41 -0.81 -0.93 13.94
C SER A 41 -1.24 0.55 13.86
N LEU A 42 -1.26 1.23 15.01
CA LEU A 42 -1.62 2.64 15.05
C LEU A 42 -0.59 3.51 14.31
N THR A 43 0.71 3.31 14.57
CA THR A 43 1.77 4.07 13.89
C THR A 43 1.75 3.84 12.38
N ALA A 44 1.65 2.58 11.94
CA ALA A 44 1.58 2.26 10.52
C ALA A 44 0.37 2.92 9.85
N THR A 45 -0.82 2.81 10.46
CA THR A 45 -2.05 3.39 9.90
C THR A 45 -2.02 4.92 9.89
N VAL A 46 -1.57 5.56 10.97
CA VAL A 46 -1.52 7.03 11.05
C VAL A 46 -0.52 7.60 10.05
N VAL A 47 0.67 7.01 9.93
CA VAL A 47 1.68 7.49 8.98
C VAL A 47 1.23 7.26 7.54
N SER A 48 0.66 6.08 7.22
CA SER A 48 0.08 5.84 5.90
C SER A 48 -1.04 6.83 5.59
N GLY A 49 -1.93 7.05 6.56
CA GLY A 49 -3.03 8.01 6.42
C GLY A 49 -2.53 9.43 6.20
N ALA A 50 -1.52 9.86 6.94
CA ALA A 50 -0.92 11.19 6.76
C ALA A 50 -0.34 11.36 5.34
N LEU A 51 0.36 10.35 4.81
CA LEU A 51 0.89 10.36 3.45
C LEU A 51 -0.24 10.38 2.40
N MET A 52 -1.26 9.52 2.57
CA MET A 52 -2.41 9.48 1.65
C MET A 52 -3.17 10.81 1.62
N ILE A 53 -3.42 11.40 2.78
CA ILE A 53 -4.10 12.71 2.88
C ILE A 53 -3.23 13.83 2.32
N LEU A 54 -1.93 13.83 2.61
CA LEU A 54 -1.00 14.81 2.05
C LEU A 54 -1.01 14.77 0.52
N PHE A 55 -0.92 13.59 -0.07
CA PHE A 55 -0.99 13.44 -1.54
C PHE A 55 -2.38 13.72 -2.09
N PHE A 56 -3.43 13.40 -1.38
CA PHE A 56 -4.78 13.79 -1.76
C PHE A 56 -4.96 15.31 -1.81
N LEU A 57 -4.39 16.04 -0.87
CA LEU A 57 -4.50 17.51 -0.80
C LEU A 57 -3.55 18.19 -1.79
N ALA A 58 -2.29 17.86 -1.77
CA ALA A 58 -1.20 18.60 -2.40
C ALA A 58 -0.30 17.76 -3.35
N GLY A 59 -0.68 16.50 -3.66
CA GLY A 59 0.23 15.58 -4.39
C GLY A 59 0.69 16.09 -5.75
N ASN A 60 -0.20 16.68 -6.54
CA ASN A 60 0.17 17.27 -7.84
C ASN A 60 1.17 18.44 -7.68
N ASP A 61 0.98 19.28 -6.67
CA ASP A 61 1.85 20.42 -6.42
C ASP A 61 3.22 19.99 -5.91
N ILE A 62 3.24 18.94 -5.04
CA ILE A 62 4.48 18.34 -4.56
C ILE A 62 5.29 17.77 -5.72
N LEU A 63 4.67 16.97 -6.59
CA LEU A 63 5.35 16.37 -7.74
C LEU A 63 5.86 17.45 -8.70
N ARG A 64 5.03 18.45 -9.01
CA ARG A 64 5.44 19.58 -9.86
C ARG A 64 6.60 20.38 -9.27
N PHE A 65 6.58 20.65 -7.96
CA PHE A 65 7.67 21.33 -7.26
C PHE A 65 8.99 20.54 -7.36
N MET A 66 8.93 19.20 -7.36
CA MET A 66 10.08 18.33 -7.55
C MET A 66 10.48 18.15 -9.03
N GLY A 67 9.73 18.75 -9.97
CA GLY A 67 9.94 18.54 -11.40
C GLY A 67 9.53 17.14 -11.89
N LEU A 68 8.67 16.45 -11.15
CA LEU A 68 8.19 15.11 -11.45
C LEU A 68 6.75 15.14 -11.98
N ASP A 69 6.47 14.27 -12.92
CA ASP A 69 5.12 13.95 -13.36
C ASP A 69 4.58 12.71 -12.62
N VAL A 70 3.25 12.53 -12.67
CA VAL A 70 2.56 11.43 -12.02
C VAL A 70 2.97 10.07 -12.61
N SER A 71 3.24 10.01 -13.91
CA SER A 71 3.61 8.78 -14.62
C SER A 71 5.00 8.32 -14.21
N SER A 72 5.99 9.22 -14.17
CA SER A 72 7.35 8.90 -13.69
C SER A 72 7.33 8.42 -12.23
N PHE A 73 6.50 9.05 -11.38
CA PHE A 73 6.35 8.62 -10.00
C PHE A 73 5.68 7.23 -9.89
N ALA A 74 4.69 6.93 -10.74
CA ALA A 74 4.04 5.62 -10.82
C ALA A 74 5.02 4.53 -11.30
N ILE A 75 5.83 4.82 -12.33
CA ILE A 75 6.86 3.90 -12.84
C ILE A 75 7.87 3.57 -11.73
N ALA A 76 8.41 4.58 -11.05
CA ALA A 76 9.36 4.35 -9.95
C ALA A 76 8.77 3.45 -8.86
N GLY A 77 7.51 3.68 -8.50
CA GLY A 77 6.85 2.86 -7.51
C GLY A 77 6.50 1.45 -7.96
N SER A 78 6.19 1.26 -9.24
CA SER A 78 5.97 -0.07 -9.78
C SER A 78 7.24 -0.93 -9.67
N ILE A 79 8.43 -0.34 -9.83
CA ILE A 79 9.71 -1.03 -9.63
C ILE A 79 9.85 -1.49 -8.16
N ILE A 80 9.48 -0.64 -7.20
CA ILE A 80 9.52 -1.00 -5.77
C ILE A 80 8.57 -2.16 -5.48
N ILE A 81 7.33 -2.11 -6.00
CA ILE A 81 6.33 -3.19 -5.83
C ILE A 81 6.84 -4.49 -6.48
N PHE A 82 7.49 -4.41 -7.65
CA PHE A 82 8.09 -5.54 -8.33
C PHE A 82 9.16 -6.22 -7.46
N ILE A 83 10.06 -5.43 -6.88
CA ILE A 83 11.12 -5.92 -5.97
C ILE A 83 10.49 -6.59 -4.73
N LEU A 84 9.45 -5.99 -4.12
CA LEU A 84 8.73 -6.60 -3.00
C LEU A 84 8.09 -7.94 -3.39
N GLY A 85 7.50 -8.03 -4.57
CA GLY A 85 6.96 -9.29 -5.10
C GLY A 85 8.03 -10.37 -5.30
N LEU A 86 9.20 -10.00 -5.85
CA LEU A 86 10.36 -10.89 -5.97
C LEU A 86 10.85 -11.38 -4.60
N GLU A 87 10.96 -10.47 -3.62
CA GLU A 87 11.34 -10.80 -2.25
C GLU A 87 10.42 -11.86 -1.65
N MET A 88 9.12 -11.74 -1.89
CA MET A 88 8.12 -12.70 -1.41
C MET A 88 8.26 -14.09 -2.07
N ILE A 89 8.55 -14.14 -3.37
CA ILE A 89 8.68 -15.41 -4.11
C ILE A 89 10.00 -16.10 -3.82
N LEU A 90 11.10 -15.36 -3.89
CA LEU A 90 12.46 -15.91 -3.75
C LEU A 90 12.85 -16.17 -2.30
N GLY A 91 12.20 -15.48 -1.36
CA GLY A 91 12.56 -15.55 0.06
C GLY A 91 13.85 -14.79 0.39
N ILE A 92 14.32 -13.95 -0.54
CA ILE A 92 15.49 -13.09 -0.38
C ILE A 92 15.01 -11.73 0.15
N GLU A 93 15.78 -11.07 0.98
CA GLU A 93 15.42 -9.78 1.58
C GLU A 93 16.26 -8.67 0.94
N PHE A 94 15.65 -7.88 0.08
CA PHE A 94 16.24 -6.66 -0.47
C PHE A 94 16.10 -5.48 0.50
N PHE A 95 14.91 -5.35 1.10
CA PHE A 95 14.64 -4.34 2.12
C PHE A 95 14.88 -4.94 3.50
N LYS A 96 16.15 -4.89 3.97
CA LYS A 96 16.47 -5.27 5.35
C LYS A 96 15.97 -4.16 6.28
N PRO A 97 15.13 -4.48 7.28
CA PRO A 97 14.86 -3.51 8.33
C PRO A 97 16.19 -3.27 9.07
N ASP A 98 16.73 -2.06 8.98
CA ASP A 98 17.78 -1.64 9.90
C ASP A 98 17.28 -1.92 11.31
N GLY A 99 18.11 -2.52 12.19
CA GLY A 99 17.73 -3.07 13.51
C GLY A 99 17.03 -2.09 14.46
N GLY A 100 16.01 -1.43 13.96
CA GLY A 100 15.17 -0.46 14.63
C GLY A 100 14.10 -1.10 15.51
N SER A 101 13.48 -0.30 16.34
CA SER A 101 12.36 -0.71 17.18
C SER A 101 11.11 -1.05 16.35
N ALA A 102 10.15 -1.79 16.93
CA ALA A 102 8.84 -2.05 16.33
C ALA A 102 8.14 -0.78 15.79
N LYS A 103 8.43 0.38 16.37
CA LYS A 103 7.90 1.68 15.94
C LYS A 103 8.53 2.13 14.62
N THR A 104 9.83 1.98 14.45
CA THR A 104 10.55 2.31 13.20
C THR A 104 10.12 1.41 12.06
N GLY A 105 10.00 0.10 12.27
CA GLY A 105 9.51 -0.82 11.26
C GLY A 105 8.05 -0.64 10.86
N SER A 106 7.25 0.00 11.72
CA SER A 106 5.89 0.39 11.37
C SER A 106 5.82 1.56 10.38
N ILE A 107 6.91 2.32 10.26
CA ILE A 107 7.02 3.42 9.29
C ILE A 107 7.65 2.93 7.99
N VAL A 108 8.83 2.33 8.08
CA VAL A 108 9.58 1.79 6.92
C VAL A 108 9.86 0.32 7.18
N PRO A 109 9.48 -0.59 6.29
CA PRO A 109 8.84 -0.39 4.98
C PRO A 109 7.29 -0.41 4.99
N ILE A 110 6.62 -0.51 6.15
CA ILE A 110 5.18 -0.79 6.22
C ILE A 110 4.33 0.40 5.75
N ALA A 111 4.42 1.55 6.43
CA ALA A 111 3.61 2.71 6.04
C ALA A 111 4.04 3.23 4.67
N PHE A 112 5.36 3.31 4.42
CA PHE A 112 5.95 3.63 3.14
C PHE A 112 7.14 2.69 2.89
N PRO A 113 7.29 2.10 1.70
CA PRO A 113 6.47 2.28 0.48
C PRO A 113 5.29 1.29 0.35
N MET A 114 5.02 0.42 1.34
CA MET A 114 4.11 -0.72 1.14
C MET A 114 2.63 -0.30 1.11
N ILE A 115 2.13 0.42 2.14
CA ILE A 115 0.73 0.84 2.22
C ILE A 115 0.51 2.12 1.40
N ALA A 116 1.21 3.20 1.74
CA ALA A 116 1.16 4.47 1.03
C ALA A 116 2.30 4.55 0.02
N GLY A 117 2.44 3.54 -0.83
CA GLY A 117 3.41 3.51 -1.92
C GLY A 117 2.96 4.38 -3.10
N SER A 118 3.85 4.55 -4.09
CA SER A 118 3.54 5.37 -5.26
C SER A 118 2.30 4.89 -6.02
N GLY A 119 2.06 3.57 -6.10
CA GLY A 119 0.83 3.03 -6.70
C GLY A 119 -0.43 3.54 -6.00
N THR A 120 -0.45 3.51 -4.66
CA THR A 120 -1.56 4.05 -3.87
C THR A 120 -1.68 5.57 -4.04
N LEU A 121 -0.56 6.29 -3.98
CA LEU A 121 -0.55 7.74 -4.06
C LEU A 121 -0.97 8.26 -5.44
N THR A 122 -0.50 7.62 -6.53
CA THR A 122 -0.94 7.96 -7.89
C THR A 122 -2.40 7.61 -8.13
N THR A 123 -2.88 6.49 -7.57
CA THR A 123 -4.29 6.13 -7.64
C THR A 123 -5.16 7.18 -6.94
N ILE A 124 -4.75 7.69 -5.77
CA ILE A 124 -5.45 8.78 -5.07
C ILE A 124 -5.55 10.03 -5.96
N LEU A 125 -4.46 10.40 -6.66
CA LEU A 125 -4.47 11.54 -7.57
C LEU A 125 -5.44 11.33 -8.75
N SER A 126 -5.45 10.14 -9.32
CA SER A 126 -6.39 9.77 -10.41
C SER A 126 -7.84 9.78 -9.94
N LEU A 127 -8.12 9.20 -8.77
CA LEU A 127 -9.47 9.19 -8.20
C LEU A 127 -9.96 10.60 -7.85
N LYS A 128 -9.07 11.47 -7.35
CA LYS A 128 -9.39 12.88 -7.08
C LYS A 128 -9.79 13.65 -8.36
N ALA A 129 -9.22 13.28 -9.50
CA ALA A 129 -9.58 13.87 -10.79
C ALA A 129 -10.92 13.37 -11.34
N SER A 130 -11.37 12.17 -10.95
CA SER A 130 -12.52 11.47 -11.53
C SER A 130 -13.76 11.46 -10.65
N TYR A 131 -13.61 11.62 -9.33
CA TYR A 131 -14.69 11.48 -8.35
C TYR A 131 -14.80 12.69 -7.43
N HIS A 132 -15.97 12.85 -6.80
CA HIS A 132 -16.19 13.96 -5.90
C HIS A 132 -15.25 13.90 -4.68
N TYR A 133 -14.71 15.05 -4.29
CA TYR A 133 -13.71 15.22 -3.22
C TYR A 133 -14.05 14.44 -1.94
N TYR A 134 -15.29 14.58 -1.42
CA TYR A 134 -15.69 13.90 -0.18
C TYR A 134 -15.78 12.39 -0.31
N ASN A 135 -16.15 11.86 -1.48
CA ASN A 135 -16.27 10.42 -1.71
C ASN A 135 -14.88 9.76 -1.74
N VAL A 136 -13.88 10.46 -2.31
CA VAL A 136 -12.48 10.00 -2.28
C VAL A 136 -11.92 10.02 -0.85
N LEU A 137 -12.17 11.08 -0.10
CA LEU A 137 -11.73 11.19 1.29
C LEU A 137 -12.30 10.06 2.15
N ILE A 138 -13.60 9.75 2.02
CA ILE A 138 -14.23 8.65 2.74
C ILE A 138 -13.64 7.30 2.31
N GLY A 139 -13.39 7.10 1.02
CA GLY A 139 -12.73 5.89 0.53
C GLY A 139 -11.35 5.68 1.15
N ILE A 140 -10.56 6.75 1.31
CA ILE A 140 -9.28 6.70 2.03
C ILE A 140 -9.50 6.30 3.50
N LEU A 141 -10.43 6.93 4.20
CA LEU A 141 -10.72 6.63 5.61
C LEU A 141 -11.19 5.19 5.82
N VAL A 142 -12.05 4.66 4.95
CA VAL A 142 -12.48 3.26 4.97
C VAL A 142 -11.29 2.32 4.86
N ASN A 143 -10.38 2.60 3.92
CA ASN A 143 -9.18 1.78 3.76
C ASN A 143 -8.24 1.85 4.97
N LEU A 144 -8.09 3.02 5.60
CA LEU A 144 -7.30 3.13 6.83
C LEU A 144 -7.87 2.29 7.98
N VAL A 145 -9.19 2.21 8.11
CA VAL A 145 -9.83 1.30 9.07
C VAL A 145 -9.53 -0.16 8.76
N ILE A 146 -9.63 -0.55 7.49
CA ILE A 146 -9.32 -1.93 7.04
C ILE A 146 -7.85 -2.25 7.32
N ILE A 147 -6.93 -1.35 7.01
CA ILE A 147 -5.48 -1.48 7.27
C ILE A 147 -5.22 -1.69 8.76
N PHE A 148 -5.82 -0.84 9.60
CA PHE A 148 -5.67 -0.94 11.06
C PHE A 148 -6.12 -2.30 11.57
N ILE A 149 -7.30 -2.78 11.15
CA ILE A 149 -7.85 -4.08 11.54
C ILE A 149 -6.95 -5.21 11.04
N ALA A 150 -6.51 -5.17 9.79
CA ALA A 150 -5.65 -6.18 9.20
C ALA A 150 -4.31 -6.31 9.97
N ILE A 151 -3.63 -5.19 10.23
CA ILE A 151 -2.36 -5.23 10.98
C ILE A 151 -2.57 -5.69 12.43
N ARG A 152 -3.65 -5.28 13.09
CA ARG A 152 -3.97 -5.71 14.45
C ARG A 152 -4.29 -7.20 14.52
N SER A 153 -4.87 -7.75 13.47
CA SER A 153 -5.27 -9.16 13.37
C SER A 153 -4.15 -10.10 12.92
N LEU A 154 -2.95 -9.60 12.63
CA LEU A 154 -1.83 -10.41 12.12
C LEU A 154 -1.51 -11.64 12.99
N SER A 155 -1.56 -11.50 14.32
CA SER A 155 -1.30 -12.62 15.23
C SER A 155 -2.33 -13.74 15.13
N LEU A 156 -3.59 -13.37 14.88
CA LEU A 156 -4.67 -14.34 14.66
C LEU A 156 -4.50 -15.04 13.32
N LEU A 157 -4.21 -14.28 12.27
CA LEU A 157 -3.98 -14.80 10.93
C LEU A 157 -2.76 -15.73 10.89
N GLU A 158 -1.69 -15.37 11.59
CA GLU A 158 -0.49 -16.19 11.74
C GLU A 158 -0.80 -17.54 12.41
N LYS A 159 -1.62 -17.55 13.46
CA LYS A 159 -2.05 -18.79 14.14
C LYS A 159 -2.93 -19.66 13.26
N LEU A 160 -3.85 -19.05 12.51
CA LEU A 160 -4.78 -19.77 11.64
C LEU A 160 -4.09 -20.43 10.44
N LEU A 161 -3.15 -19.71 9.82
CA LEU A 161 -2.47 -20.14 8.60
C LEU A 161 -1.33 -21.13 8.87
N GLY A 162 -0.69 -21.02 10.02
CA GLY A 162 0.52 -21.78 10.32
C GLY A 162 1.70 -21.48 9.37
N PRO A 163 2.90 -22.05 9.61
CA PRO A 163 4.09 -21.75 8.80
C PRO A 163 3.93 -22.12 7.31
N ALA A 164 3.32 -23.28 7.04
CA ALA A 164 3.12 -23.75 5.67
C ALA A 164 2.10 -22.88 4.90
N GLY A 165 0.98 -22.54 5.55
CA GLY A 165 -0.02 -21.66 4.94
C GLY A 165 0.54 -20.28 4.62
N ILE A 166 1.32 -19.70 5.54
CA ILE A 166 2.00 -18.41 5.32
C ILE A 166 2.93 -18.48 4.12
N LEU A 167 3.69 -19.58 3.96
CA LEU A 167 4.62 -19.74 2.84
C LEU A 167 3.88 -19.80 1.49
N VAL A 168 2.78 -20.56 1.43
CA VAL A 168 1.96 -20.68 0.19
C VAL A 168 1.35 -19.34 -0.17
N ILE A 169 0.71 -18.67 0.80
CA ILE A 169 0.09 -17.36 0.60
C ILE A 169 1.15 -16.32 0.20
N ARG A 170 2.31 -16.32 0.83
CA ARG A 170 3.42 -15.44 0.48
C ARG A 170 3.83 -15.56 -0.99
N LYS A 171 4.04 -16.79 -1.49
CA LYS A 171 4.41 -17.01 -2.89
C LYS A 171 3.29 -16.62 -3.86
N PHE A 172 2.05 -16.96 -3.52
CA PHE A 172 0.88 -16.63 -4.34
C PHE A 172 0.71 -15.10 -4.49
N PHE A 173 0.71 -14.38 -3.39
CA PHE A 173 0.60 -12.91 -3.43
C PHE A 173 1.86 -12.23 -3.99
N GLY A 174 3.04 -12.82 -3.86
CA GLY A 174 4.24 -12.35 -4.53
C GLY A 174 4.07 -12.29 -6.05
N VAL A 175 3.44 -13.32 -6.65
CA VAL A 175 3.12 -13.32 -8.09
C VAL A 175 2.10 -12.23 -8.44
N ILE A 176 1.07 -12.05 -7.60
CA ILE A 176 0.06 -10.99 -7.80
C ILE A 176 0.71 -9.60 -7.74
N LEU A 177 1.59 -9.34 -6.77
CA LEU A 177 2.31 -8.06 -6.68
C LEU A 177 3.17 -7.79 -7.91
N ILE A 178 3.87 -8.80 -8.44
CA ILE A 178 4.64 -8.67 -9.69
C ILE A 178 3.69 -8.32 -10.85
N ALA A 179 2.54 -8.99 -10.96
CA ALA A 179 1.59 -8.72 -12.02
C ALA A 179 1.02 -7.29 -11.94
N ILE A 180 0.70 -6.81 -10.72
CA ILE A 180 0.26 -5.44 -10.47
C ILE A 180 1.37 -4.44 -10.84
N ALA A 181 2.61 -4.70 -10.44
CA ALA A 181 3.76 -3.87 -10.76
C ALA A 181 3.96 -3.72 -12.27
N VAL A 182 3.93 -4.84 -12.99
CA VAL A 182 4.05 -4.85 -14.46
C VAL A 182 2.89 -4.09 -15.12
N LYS A 183 1.66 -4.23 -14.59
CA LYS A 183 0.49 -3.49 -15.08
C LYS A 183 0.70 -1.99 -14.93
N ILE A 184 1.03 -1.52 -13.72
CA ILE A 184 1.26 -0.09 -13.44
C ILE A 184 2.40 0.45 -14.31
N PHE A 185 3.51 -0.30 -14.42
CA PHE A 185 4.63 0.07 -15.27
C PHE A 185 4.19 0.26 -16.74
N LYS A 186 3.50 -0.74 -17.30
CA LYS A 186 3.06 -0.72 -18.70
C LYS A 186 2.09 0.43 -18.97
N GLU A 187 1.10 0.64 -18.11
CA GLU A 187 0.11 1.70 -18.28
C GLU A 187 0.75 3.10 -18.26
N ASN A 188 1.78 3.32 -17.45
CA ASN A 188 2.41 4.62 -17.33
C ASN A 188 3.61 4.81 -18.28
N ALA A 189 4.33 3.75 -18.66
CA ALA A 189 5.44 3.83 -19.62
C ALA A 189 4.96 3.96 -21.08
N LEU A 190 3.75 3.51 -21.39
CA LEU A 190 3.17 3.63 -22.74
C LEU A 190 2.28 4.88 -22.90
N ALA A 191 2.01 5.60 -21.81
CA ALA A 191 1.25 6.84 -21.83
C ALA A 191 2.12 8.09 -22.11
N THR A 192 3.43 7.90 -22.21
CA THR A 192 4.42 8.92 -22.65
C THR A 192 4.70 8.74 -24.12
#